data_a0998db117020ab26b1da342238ab3ff
#
_entry.id   a0998db117020ab26b1da342238ab3ff
#
_cell.length_a   1.000
_cell.length_b   1.000
_cell.length_c   1.000
_cell.angle_alpha   90.00
_cell.angle_beta   90.00
_cell.angle_gamma   90.00
#
_symmetry.space_group_name_H-M   'P 1'
#
loop_
_entity.id
_entity.type
_entity.pdbx_description
1 polymer ?
#
loop_
_entity_poly.entity_id
_entity_poly.type
_entity_poly.pdbx_seq_one_letter_code
_entity_poly.pdbx_strand_id
1 'polypeptide(L)'
;MNFVVLNNKLISDKGIYLDNKNRGFLYGDGFFESVKIFNQSPFNFNNHYNRIEFSADFLNLEFLISKKELLKKIEELLLQNDIVNGSVRITIFRDSDGKYYPINNESSYIITSFKDQNSSFINNDRLSLGVYTDNLKSPSKLSNIKSLNSLLYVLASTYAKSNGFDDVLLYNSSNNIIESTNSNLFLKSKNTVFTPPISDGCVDGSMRKLLISIIERKYKLIYKSLNVEDVLESDEIILSNAITGIKKVSLFRNKKFNEDSFNNYLLQSLNKLI
;
A
#
# COMPACT_ATOMS: atom_id res chain seq x y z
N MET A 1 -13.03 15.47 -19.37
CA MET A 1 -12.44 14.29 -20.05
C MET A 1 -11.19 13.97 -19.25
N ASN A 2 -11.04 12.75 -18.74
CA ASN A 2 -9.85 12.36 -17.99
C ASN A 2 -8.84 11.72 -18.94
N PHE A 3 -7.58 11.85 -18.58
CA PHE A 3 -6.46 11.25 -19.29
C PHE A 3 -5.75 10.24 -18.40
N VAL A 4 -5.03 9.33 -19.05
CA VAL A 4 -4.16 8.33 -18.43
C VAL A 4 -2.88 8.23 -19.24
N VAL A 5 -1.84 7.70 -18.63
CA VAL A 5 -0.63 7.32 -19.36
C VAL A 5 -0.68 5.82 -19.62
N LEU A 6 -0.64 5.41 -20.87
CA LEU A 6 -0.42 4.02 -21.29
C LEU A 6 0.97 3.93 -21.91
N ASN A 7 1.87 3.21 -21.27
CA ASN A 7 3.29 3.23 -21.58
C ASN A 7 3.78 4.68 -21.62
N ASN A 8 4.42 5.15 -22.68
CA ASN A 8 4.91 6.53 -22.76
C ASN A 8 3.88 7.54 -23.31
N LYS A 9 2.63 7.11 -23.58
CA LYS A 9 1.63 7.93 -24.28
C LYS A 9 0.53 8.41 -23.33
N LEU A 10 0.27 9.72 -23.34
CA LEU A 10 -0.90 10.31 -22.69
C LEU A 10 -2.10 10.15 -23.63
N ILE A 11 -3.14 9.44 -23.17
CA ILE A 11 -4.34 9.14 -23.95
C ILE A 11 -5.60 9.41 -23.13
N SER A 12 -6.74 9.59 -23.79
CA SER A 12 -8.04 9.68 -23.09
C SER A 12 -8.37 8.36 -22.40
N ASP A 13 -8.91 8.43 -21.20
CA ASP A 13 -9.39 7.26 -20.42
C ASP A 13 -10.45 6.43 -21.17
N LYS A 14 -11.23 7.08 -22.04
CA LYS A 14 -12.22 6.42 -22.92
C LYS A 14 -11.60 5.60 -24.06
N GLY A 15 -10.30 5.77 -24.31
CA GLY A 15 -9.57 5.06 -25.36
C GLY A 15 -8.82 3.81 -24.89
N ILE A 16 -8.98 3.43 -23.61
CA ILE A 16 -8.34 2.22 -23.10
C ILE A 16 -9.26 1.02 -23.30
N TYR A 17 -8.77 0.07 -24.10
CA TYR A 17 -9.38 -1.24 -24.23
C TYR A 17 -8.42 -2.27 -23.65
N LEU A 18 -8.94 -3.12 -22.76
CA LEU A 18 -8.19 -4.25 -22.24
C LEU A 18 -8.22 -5.37 -23.28
N ASP A 19 -7.04 -5.79 -23.71
CA ASP A 19 -6.93 -6.99 -24.55
C ASP A 19 -7.38 -8.22 -23.74
N ASN A 20 -8.14 -9.11 -24.36
CA ASN A 20 -8.59 -10.36 -23.76
C ASN A 20 -7.44 -11.31 -23.41
N LYS A 21 -6.25 -11.10 -23.96
CA LYS A 21 -5.00 -11.81 -23.64
C LYS A 21 -4.16 -11.14 -22.57
N ASN A 22 -4.59 -9.99 -22.03
CA ASN A 22 -3.81 -9.24 -21.03
C ASN A 22 -3.51 -10.11 -19.81
N ARG A 23 -2.24 -10.36 -19.54
CA ARG A 23 -1.78 -11.27 -18.47
C ARG A 23 -2.04 -10.73 -17.07
N GLY A 24 -2.03 -9.40 -16.89
CA GLY A 24 -2.46 -8.76 -15.64
C GLY A 24 -3.92 -9.09 -15.31
N PHE A 25 -4.79 -9.11 -16.32
CA PHE A 25 -6.19 -9.50 -16.17
C PHE A 25 -6.37 -11.02 -15.99
N LEU A 26 -5.71 -11.84 -16.82
CA LEU A 26 -5.90 -13.29 -16.81
C LEU A 26 -5.25 -14.00 -15.61
N TYR A 27 -4.08 -13.54 -15.19
CA TYR A 27 -3.23 -14.23 -14.21
C TYR A 27 -2.82 -13.38 -13.01
N GLY A 28 -3.14 -12.08 -13.01
CA GLY A 28 -2.57 -11.15 -12.05
C GLY A 28 -1.05 -10.99 -12.21
N ASP A 29 -0.51 -11.23 -13.43
CA ASP A 29 0.93 -11.21 -13.73
C ASP A 29 1.43 -9.76 -13.80
N GLY A 30 1.67 -9.19 -12.62
CA GLY A 30 2.09 -7.83 -12.44
C GLY A 30 1.93 -7.33 -11.01
N PHE A 31 2.15 -6.05 -10.82
CA PHE A 31 2.08 -5.37 -9.54
C PHE A 31 1.61 -3.92 -9.71
N PHE A 32 1.35 -3.23 -8.61
CA PHE A 32 0.95 -1.84 -8.67
C PHE A 32 1.51 -0.98 -7.55
N GLU A 33 1.63 0.30 -7.82
CA GLU A 33 1.91 1.35 -6.85
C GLU A 33 0.74 2.31 -6.70
N SER A 34 0.59 2.84 -5.50
CA SER A 34 -0.35 3.93 -5.22
C SER A 34 0.43 5.03 -4.50
N VAL A 35 0.57 6.18 -5.13
CA VAL A 35 1.40 7.29 -4.67
C VAL A 35 0.51 8.48 -4.35
N LYS A 36 0.63 9.03 -3.14
CA LYS A 36 -0.06 10.26 -2.74
C LYS A 36 0.59 11.45 -3.42
N ILE A 37 -0.24 12.40 -3.84
CA ILE A 37 0.17 13.65 -4.47
C ILE A 37 -0.20 14.80 -3.55
N PHE A 38 0.78 15.64 -3.23
CA PHE A 38 0.61 16.92 -2.57
C PHE A 38 1.26 18.02 -3.40
N ASN A 39 0.55 19.10 -3.67
CA ASN A 39 1.06 20.24 -4.44
C ASN A 39 1.70 19.82 -5.77
N GLN A 40 1.02 18.94 -6.52
CA GLN A 40 1.50 18.34 -7.78
C GLN A 40 2.78 17.48 -7.65
N SER A 41 3.23 17.20 -6.43
CA SER A 41 4.45 16.42 -6.18
C SER A 41 4.13 15.03 -5.61
N PRO A 42 4.71 13.96 -6.13
CA PRO A 42 4.58 12.61 -5.59
C PRO A 42 5.29 12.48 -4.23
N PHE A 43 4.52 12.24 -3.16
CA PHE A 43 5.05 12.09 -1.82
C PHE A 43 5.82 10.77 -1.66
N ASN A 44 7.01 10.83 -1.04
CA ASN A 44 7.86 9.68 -0.71
C ASN A 44 8.21 8.80 -1.93
N PHE A 45 8.34 9.40 -3.11
CA PHE A 45 8.46 8.68 -4.38
C PHE A 45 9.69 7.75 -4.45
N ASN A 46 10.77 8.08 -3.75
CA ASN A 46 11.95 7.23 -3.70
C ASN A 46 11.64 5.82 -3.20
N ASN A 47 10.90 5.69 -2.10
CA ASN A 47 10.50 4.39 -1.57
C ASN A 47 9.52 3.64 -2.49
N HIS A 48 8.69 4.36 -3.24
CA HIS A 48 7.82 3.76 -4.24
C HIS A 48 8.63 3.22 -5.43
N TYR A 49 9.55 4.02 -5.97
CA TYR A 49 10.35 3.61 -7.11
C TYR A 49 11.27 2.43 -6.79
N ASN A 50 11.91 2.43 -5.62
CA ASN A 50 12.72 1.29 -5.16
C ASN A 50 11.88 0.01 -5.05
N ARG A 51 10.59 0.10 -4.66
CA ARG A 51 9.70 -1.07 -4.63
C ARG A 51 9.25 -1.47 -6.04
N ILE A 52 9.08 -0.53 -6.97
CA ILE A 52 8.86 -0.83 -8.40
C ILE A 52 10.03 -1.66 -8.94
N GLU A 53 11.28 -1.18 -8.76
CA GLU A 53 12.47 -1.88 -9.23
C GLU A 53 12.58 -3.28 -8.63
N PHE A 54 12.42 -3.39 -7.30
CA PHE A 54 12.43 -4.69 -6.63
C PHE A 54 11.35 -5.64 -7.16
N SER A 55 10.12 -5.14 -7.38
CA SER A 55 8.99 -5.96 -7.84
C SER A 55 9.16 -6.39 -9.30
N ALA A 56 9.67 -5.50 -10.15
CA ALA A 56 9.96 -5.80 -11.55
C ALA A 56 11.06 -6.88 -11.66
N ASP A 57 12.17 -6.70 -10.92
CA ASP A 57 13.27 -7.66 -10.87
C ASP A 57 12.78 -9.03 -10.37
N PHE A 58 12.06 -9.06 -9.25
CA PHE A 58 11.55 -10.32 -8.67
C PHE A 58 10.60 -11.07 -9.62
N LEU A 59 9.77 -10.36 -10.40
CA LEU A 59 8.85 -10.95 -11.37
C LEU A 59 9.51 -11.17 -12.74
N ASN A 60 10.81 -10.88 -12.89
CA ASN A 60 11.52 -10.87 -14.16
C ASN A 60 10.80 -10.06 -15.24
N LEU A 61 10.35 -8.85 -14.91
CA LEU A 61 9.73 -7.92 -15.85
C LEU A 61 10.77 -6.93 -16.36
N GLU A 62 10.85 -6.77 -17.67
CA GLU A 62 11.67 -5.74 -18.33
C GLU A 62 10.97 -4.38 -18.18
N PHE A 63 11.20 -3.71 -17.05
CA PHE A 63 10.68 -2.39 -16.77
C PHE A 63 11.76 -1.35 -17.02
N LEU A 64 11.75 -0.74 -18.22
CA LEU A 64 12.86 0.07 -18.75
C LEU A 64 12.71 1.58 -18.51
N ILE A 65 11.64 2.04 -17.85
CA ILE A 65 11.46 3.47 -17.58
C ILE A 65 12.27 3.91 -16.37
N SER A 66 13.11 4.92 -16.55
CA SER A 66 13.87 5.49 -15.44
C SER A 66 12.98 6.26 -14.47
N LYS A 67 13.44 6.40 -13.21
CA LYS A 67 12.74 7.18 -12.19
C LYS A 67 12.40 8.61 -12.65
N LYS A 68 13.32 9.26 -13.34
CA LYS A 68 13.16 10.62 -13.87
C LYS A 68 12.05 10.68 -14.93
N GLU A 69 12.04 9.72 -15.84
CA GLU A 69 11.02 9.63 -16.89
C GLU A 69 9.64 9.31 -16.30
N LEU A 70 9.57 8.38 -15.34
CA LEU A 70 8.31 8.04 -14.66
C LEU A 70 7.75 9.26 -13.92
N LEU A 71 8.58 10.03 -13.20
CA LEU A 71 8.17 11.29 -12.57
C LEU A 71 7.61 12.26 -13.60
N LYS A 72 8.31 12.46 -14.73
CA LYS A 72 7.84 13.34 -15.81
C LYS A 72 6.48 12.91 -16.35
N LYS A 73 6.23 11.60 -16.51
CA LYS A 73 4.91 11.09 -16.96
C LYS A 73 3.81 11.31 -15.92
N ILE A 74 4.13 11.23 -14.64
CA ILE A 74 3.19 11.56 -13.55
C ILE A 74 2.87 13.06 -13.61
N GLU A 75 3.86 13.93 -13.72
CA GLU A 75 3.68 15.40 -13.81
C GLU A 75 2.82 15.78 -15.02
N GLU A 76 3.13 15.25 -16.22
CA GLU A 76 2.33 15.45 -17.43
C GLU A 76 0.86 15.07 -17.21
N LEU A 77 0.61 13.92 -16.55
CA LEU A 77 -0.74 13.44 -16.27
C LEU A 77 -1.49 14.33 -15.26
N LEU A 78 -0.81 14.76 -14.19
CA LEU A 78 -1.39 15.63 -13.16
C LEU A 78 -1.78 17.00 -13.75
N LEU A 79 -0.93 17.59 -14.60
CA LEU A 79 -1.23 18.83 -15.28
C LEU A 79 -2.42 18.68 -16.24
N GLN A 80 -2.46 17.62 -17.03
CA GLN A 80 -3.53 17.39 -18.01
C GLN A 80 -4.89 17.14 -17.34
N ASN A 81 -4.90 16.54 -16.13
CA ASN A 81 -6.12 16.26 -15.37
C ASN A 81 -6.45 17.33 -14.32
N ASP A 82 -5.71 18.45 -14.27
CA ASP A 82 -5.90 19.54 -13.29
C ASP A 82 -5.91 19.02 -11.84
N ILE A 83 -4.89 18.24 -11.48
CA ILE A 83 -4.74 17.64 -10.14
C ILE A 83 -3.59 18.31 -9.40
N VAL A 84 -3.93 19.03 -8.33
CA VAL A 84 -2.97 19.61 -7.39
C VAL A 84 -2.70 18.65 -6.23
N ASN A 85 -3.78 18.11 -5.65
CA ASN A 85 -3.71 17.10 -4.58
C ASN A 85 -4.52 15.88 -4.99
N GLY A 86 -4.05 14.70 -4.59
CA GLY A 86 -4.71 13.47 -4.99
C GLY A 86 -3.85 12.23 -4.85
N SER A 87 -3.97 11.34 -5.78
CA SER A 87 -3.13 10.16 -5.89
C SER A 87 -2.97 9.69 -7.32
N VAL A 88 -1.91 8.95 -7.57
CA VAL A 88 -1.75 8.20 -8.82
C VAL A 88 -1.63 6.72 -8.51
N ARG A 89 -2.18 5.89 -9.38
CA ARG A 89 -1.95 4.45 -9.41
C ARG A 89 -1.13 4.11 -10.65
N ILE A 90 -0.03 3.43 -10.45
CA ILE A 90 0.85 2.91 -11.50
C ILE A 90 0.65 1.40 -11.50
N THR A 91 0.07 0.85 -12.54
CA THR A 91 -0.14 -0.58 -12.70
C THR A 91 0.83 -1.08 -13.76
N ILE A 92 1.67 -2.04 -13.40
CA ILE A 92 2.70 -2.64 -14.28
C ILE A 92 2.35 -4.11 -14.44
N PHE A 93 2.31 -4.59 -15.65
CA PHE A 93 1.96 -5.97 -15.96
C PHE A 93 2.81 -6.50 -17.13
N ARG A 94 3.00 -7.81 -17.17
CA ARG A 94 3.70 -8.46 -18.28
C ARG A 94 2.88 -8.33 -19.56
N ASP A 95 3.53 -7.87 -20.61
CA ASP A 95 2.96 -7.71 -21.95
C ASP A 95 3.58 -8.76 -22.89
N SER A 96 3.05 -9.96 -22.85
CA SER A 96 3.58 -11.14 -23.53
C SER A 96 2.48 -12.13 -23.83
N ASP A 97 2.62 -12.83 -24.93
CA ASP A 97 1.82 -14.03 -25.20
C ASP A 97 2.24 -15.20 -24.31
N GLY A 98 1.50 -16.30 -24.42
CA GLY A 98 1.72 -17.54 -23.68
C GLY A 98 0.75 -17.74 -22.52
N LYS A 99 0.73 -18.97 -21.98
CA LYS A 99 -0.09 -19.32 -20.81
C LYS A 99 0.68 -18.99 -19.51
N TYR A 100 0.92 -19.95 -18.63
CA TYR A 100 1.73 -19.72 -17.41
C TYR A 100 3.19 -19.42 -17.75
N TYR A 101 3.72 -19.96 -18.84
CA TYR A 101 5.03 -19.63 -19.36
C TYR A 101 4.90 -18.46 -20.34
N PRO A 102 5.41 -17.26 -20.03
CA PRO A 102 5.43 -16.12 -20.94
C PRO A 102 6.50 -16.34 -22.03
N ILE A 103 6.24 -15.82 -23.24
CA ILE A 103 7.18 -15.92 -24.36
C ILE A 103 8.36 -14.96 -24.17
N ASN A 104 8.12 -13.80 -23.57
CA ASN A 104 9.13 -12.79 -23.23
C ASN A 104 8.80 -12.14 -21.88
N ASN A 105 9.65 -11.21 -21.43
CA ASN A 105 9.50 -10.50 -20.17
C ASN A 105 9.15 -9.01 -20.34
N GLU A 106 8.75 -8.60 -21.53
CA GLU A 106 8.33 -7.23 -21.78
C GLU A 106 7.20 -6.83 -20.84
N SER A 107 7.16 -5.57 -20.46
CA SER A 107 6.13 -5.04 -19.60
C SER A 107 5.45 -3.81 -20.19
N SER A 108 4.17 -3.70 -19.90
CA SER A 108 3.37 -2.48 -20.13
C SER A 108 2.96 -1.88 -18.79
N TYR A 109 2.69 -0.56 -18.78
CA TYR A 109 2.20 0.11 -17.59
C TYR A 109 1.10 1.13 -17.92
N ILE A 110 0.22 1.31 -16.94
CA ILE A 110 -0.84 2.33 -16.95
C ILE A 110 -0.69 3.20 -15.72
N ILE A 111 -0.72 4.53 -15.90
CA ILE A 111 -0.81 5.48 -14.80
C ILE A 111 -2.19 6.13 -14.85
N THR A 112 -2.95 5.98 -13.77
CA THR A 112 -4.23 6.68 -13.54
C THR A 112 -4.09 7.65 -12.40
N SER A 113 -4.87 8.73 -12.42
CA SER A 113 -4.85 9.75 -11.37
C SER A 113 -6.23 9.99 -10.78
N PHE A 114 -6.27 10.34 -9.50
CA PHE A 114 -7.48 10.58 -8.73
C PHE A 114 -7.34 11.89 -7.96
N LYS A 115 -8.31 12.79 -8.09
CA LYS A 115 -8.33 14.08 -7.39
C LYS A 115 -8.75 13.89 -5.93
N ASP A 116 -8.11 14.62 -5.04
CA ASP A 116 -8.44 14.72 -3.62
C ASP A 116 -8.32 16.20 -3.22
N GLN A 117 -9.04 16.62 -2.19
CA GLN A 117 -8.98 18.00 -1.71
C GLN A 117 -7.95 18.22 -0.59
N ASN A 118 -7.43 17.12 0.00
CA ASN A 118 -6.54 17.20 1.15
C ASN A 118 -5.11 17.58 0.73
N SER A 119 -4.61 18.69 1.27
CA SER A 119 -3.23 19.16 1.09
C SER A 119 -2.25 18.63 2.15
N SER A 120 -2.73 17.78 3.07
CA SER A 120 -1.95 17.16 4.14
C SER A 120 -2.55 15.81 4.53
N PHE A 121 -1.83 15.02 5.30
CA PHE A 121 -2.42 13.85 5.95
C PHE A 121 -3.33 14.29 7.10
N ILE A 122 -4.55 13.77 7.10
CA ILE A 122 -5.56 14.02 8.15
C ILE A 122 -5.90 12.66 8.75
N ASN A 123 -5.92 12.58 10.08
CA ASN A 123 -6.31 11.36 10.79
C ASN A 123 -7.39 11.71 11.83
N ASN A 124 -8.62 11.83 11.37
CA ASN A 124 -9.80 11.96 12.21
C ASN A 124 -10.53 10.62 12.41
N ASP A 125 -10.12 9.59 11.68
CA ASP A 125 -10.75 8.28 11.72
C ASP A 125 -10.42 7.56 13.02
N ARG A 126 -11.40 6.92 13.60
CA ARG A 126 -11.30 6.06 14.77
C ARG A 126 -11.81 4.69 14.41
N LEU A 127 -10.93 3.85 13.87
CA LEU A 127 -11.32 2.57 13.29
C LEU A 127 -11.67 1.53 14.34
N SER A 128 -12.69 0.75 14.05
CA SER A 128 -12.96 -0.54 14.70
C SER A 128 -12.33 -1.67 13.87
N LEU A 129 -11.51 -2.51 14.51
CA LEU A 129 -10.86 -3.64 13.85
C LEU A 129 -11.48 -4.97 14.24
N GLY A 130 -11.71 -5.79 13.21
CA GLY A 130 -11.94 -7.22 13.36
C GLY A 130 -10.68 -8.05 13.04
N VAL A 131 -10.87 -9.34 12.92
CA VAL A 131 -9.88 -10.30 12.42
C VAL A 131 -10.48 -11.12 11.29
N TYR A 132 -9.65 -11.50 10.31
CA TYR A 132 -10.06 -12.35 9.19
C TYR A 132 -9.19 -13.60 9.17
N THR A 133 -9.81 -14.78 9.30
CA THR A 133 -9.14 -16.07 9.45
C THR A 133 -9.49 -17.08 8.37
N ASP A 134 -10.47 -16.78 7.49
CA ASP A 134 -10.94 -17.74 6.49
C ASP A 134 -9.88 -18.06 5.44
N ASN A 135 -8.99 -17.09 5.14
CA ASN A 135 -7.89 -17.28 4.22
C ASN A 135 -6.62 -16.70 4.79
N LEU A 136 -5.58 -17.52 4.90
CA LEU A 136 -4.28 -17.14 5.45
C LEU A 136 -3.32 -16.75 4.33
N LYS A 137 -2.45 -15.77 4.61
CA LYS A 137 -1.39 -15.35 3.68
C LYS A 137 -0.14 -16.20 3.89
N SER A 138 0.35 -16.87 2.85
CA SER A 138 1.62 -17.62 2.92
C SER A 138 2.81 -16.68 2.95
N PRO A 139 3.69 -16.74 3.96
CA PRO A 139 4.94 -15.98 3.97
C PRO A 139 5.86 -16.39 2.82
N SER A 140 6.23 -15.42 2.00
CA SER A 140 7.15 -15.60 0.87
C SER A 140 7.63 -14.25 0.36
N LYS A 141 8.64 -14.22 -0.50
CA LYS A 141 9.01 -12.97 -1.20
C LYS A 141 7.87 -12.40 -2.05
N LEU A 142 7.02 -13.27 -2.61
CA LEU A 142 5.85 -12.85 -3.38
C LEU A 142 4.83 -12.10 -2.49
N SER A 143 4.68 -12.50 -1.23
CA SER A 143 3.76 -11.84 -0.30
C SER A 143 4.19 -10.42 0.09
N ASN A 144 5.47 -10.07 -0.07
CA ASN A 144 5.99 -8.74 0.21
C ASN A 144 5.74 -7.74 -0.95
N ILE A 145 5.41 -8.25 -2.13
CA ILE A 145 5.11 -7.44 -3.32
C ILE A 145 3.65 -6.97 -3.28
N LYS A 146 3.41 -5.77 -3.78
CA LYS A 146 2.06 -5.25 -3.98
C LYS A 146 1.50 -5.76 -5.33
N SER A 147 1.34 -7.09 -5.44
CA SER A 147 0.95 -7.77 -6.68
C SER A 147 -0.49 -7.48 -7.09
N LEU A 148 -0.82 -7.74 -8.34
CA LEU A 148 -2.20 -7.68 -8.85
C LEU A 148 -3.09 -8.81 -8.30
N ASN A 149 -2.51 -9.85 -7.70
CA ASN A 149 -3.22 -10.92 -6.99
C ASN A 149 -3.76 -10.42 -5.64
N SER A 150 -4.84 -9.64 -5.68
CA SER A 150 -5.40 -8.94 -4.52
C SER A 150 -6.66 -9.61 -3.95
N LEU A 151 -6.99 -10.84 -4.37
CA LEU A 151 -8.25 -11.48 -4.01
C LEU A 151 -8.41 -11.69 -2.49
N LEU A 152 -7.33 -12.06 -1.79
CA LEU A 152 -7.33 -12.15 -0.33
C LEU A 152 -7.82 -10.85 0.34
N TYR A 153 -7.28 -9.71 -0.10
CA TYR A 153 -7.64 -8.39 0.45
C TYR A 153 -9.09 -8.00 0.11
N VAL A 154 -9.57 -8.37 -1.08
CA VAL A 154 -10.97 -8.14 -1.49
C VAL A 154 -11.92 -8.95 -0.60
N LEU A 155 -11.64 -10.24 -0.38
CA LEU A 155 -12.45 -11.10 0.49
C LEU A 155 -12.45 -10.61 1.93
N ALA A 156 -11.29 -10.26 2.47
CA ALA A 156 -11.15 -9.73 3.82
C ALA A 156 -11.88 -8.37 4.00
N SER A 157 -11.80 -7.48 3.00
CA SER A 157 -12.53 -6.20 3.03
C SER A 157 -14.05 -6.41 2.96
N THR A 158 -14.51 -7.38 2.16
CA THR A 158 -15.93 -7.76 2.08
C THR A 158 -16.42 -8.31 3.42
N TYR A 159 -15.63 -9.18 4.04
CA TYR A 159 -15.90 -9.70 5.38
C TYR A 159 -15.97 -8.57 6.42
N ALA A 160 -15.00 -7.65 6.42
CA ALA A 160 -14.99 -6.51 7.33
C ALA A 160 -16.32 -5.74 7.25
N LYS A 161 -16.71 -5.35 6.05
CA LYS A 161 -17.95 -4.61 5.80
C LYS A 161 -19.19 -5.39 6.24
N SER A 162 -19.27 -6.68 5.95
CA SER A 162 -20.42 -7.53 6.30
C SER A 162 -20.56 -7.74 7.81
N ASN A 163 -19.48 -7.60 8.59
CA ASN A 163 -19.45 -7.77 10.04
C ASN A 163 -19.38 -6.44 10.82
N GLY A 164 -19.51 -5.30 10.14
CA GLY A 164 -19.54 -3.98 10.79
C GLY A 164 -18.18 -3.49 11.28
N PHE A 165 -17.08 -3.99 10.72
CA PHE A 165 -15.72 -3.50 10.99
C PHE A 165 -15.29 -2.50 9.92
N ASP A 166 -14.49 -1.50 10.32
CA ASP A 166 -13.86 -0.58 9.38
C ASP A 166 -12.72 -1.23 8.60
N ASP A 167 -11.99 -2.18 9.24
CA ASP A 167 -10.94 -2.98 8.63
C ASP A 167 -10.74 -4.28 9.44
N VAL A 168 -9.97 -5.22 8.93
CA VAL A 168 -9.63 -6.47 9.61
C VAL A 168 -8.15 -6.77 9.54
N LEU A 169 -7.62 -7.37 10.61
CA LEU A 169 -6.27 -7.89 10.67
C LEU A 169 -6.20 -9.24 9.95
N LEU A 170 -5.15 -9.42 9.18
CA LEU A 170 -4.85 -10.62 8.40
C LEU A 170 -3.81 -11.48 9.11
N TYR A 171 -3.95 -12.78 8.98
CA TYR A 171 -3.01 -13.76 9.51
C TYR A 171 -2.18 -14.40 8.40
N ASN A 172 -0.98 -14.80 8.76
CA ASN A 172 -0.19 -15.71 7.94
C ASN A 172 -0.46 -17.19 8.30
N SER A 173 0.12 -18.10 7.50
CA SER A 173 -0.02 -19.55 7.73
C SER A 173 0.65 -20.06 9.03
N SER A 174 1.43 -19.24 9.71
CA SER A 174 2.02 -19.50 11.04
C SER A 174 1.20 -18.88 12.17
N ASN A 175 -0.02 -18.42 11.91
CA ASN A 175 -0.94 -17.81 12.87
C ASN A 175 -0.46 -16.47 13.46
N ASN A 176 0.42 -15.76 12.77
CA ASN A 176 0.85 -14.41 13.15
C ASN A 176 0.01 -13.34 12.43
N ILE A 177 -0.31 -12.28 13.14
CA ILE A 177 -0.94 -11.07 12.58
C ILE A 177 0.13 -10.30 11.80
N ILE A 178 -0.16 -9.96 10.53
CA ILE A 178 0.84 -9.40 9.62
C ILE A 178 0.53 -7.98 9.14
N GLU A 179 -0.70 -7.68 8.82
CA GLU A 179 -1.16 -6.41 8.26
C GLU A 179 -2.69 -6.33 8.30
N SER A 180 -3.31 -5.25 7.81
CA SER A 180 -4.74 -5.19 7.52
C SER A 180 -5.02 -5.30 6.02
N THR A 181 -6.26 -5.09 5.60
CA THR A 181 -6.65 -5.26 4.18
C THR A 181 -5.90 -4.33 3.22
N ASN A 182 -5.42 -3.19 3.70
CA ASN A 182 -4.71 -2.20 2.87
C ASN A 182 -3.58 -1.45 3.59
N SER A 183 -3.21 -1.85 4.80
CA SER A 183 -2.28 -1.10 5.65
C SER A 183 -1.35 -2.01 6.45
N ASN A 184 -0.11 -1.56 6.65
CA ASN A 184 0.80 -2.18 7.60
C ASN A 184 0.41 -1.80 9.05
N LEU A 185 0.82 -2.63 10.01
CA LEU A 185 0.46 -2.54 11.42
C LEU A 185 1.65 -2.10 12.28
N PHE A 186 1.38 -1.16 13.21
CA PHE A 186 2.28 -0.77 14.28
C PHE A 186 1.53 -0.78 15.61
N LEU A 187 2.11 -1.42 16.62
CA LEU A 187 1.61 -1.47 18.00
C LEU A 187 2.58 -0.68 18.87
N LYS A 188 2.08 0.28 19.65
CA LYS A 188 2.88 0.99 20.64
C LYS A 188 2.54 0.49 22.03
N SER A 189 3.53 0.14 22.81
CA SER A 189 3.43 -0.12 24.26
C SER A 189 4.52 0.65 24.98
N LYS A 190 4.12 1.60 25.84
CA LYS A 190 5.02 2.54 26.53
C LYS A 190 5.96 3.26 25.56
N ASN A 191 7.26 3.01 25.65
CA ASN A 191 8.28 3.61 24.78
C ASN A 191 8.76 2.67 23.64
N THR A 192 8.06 1.57 23.43
CA THR A 192 8.42 0.57 22.42
C THR A 192 7.31 0.46 21.38
N VAL A 193 7.72 0.38 20.11
CA VAL A 193 6.82 0.13 18.98
C VAL A 193 7.16 -1.21 18.35
N PHE A 194 6.14 -2.01 18.09
CA PHE A 194 6.26 -3.31 17.45
C PHE A 194 5.62 -3.26 16.06
N THR A 195 6.22 -3.95 15.10
CA THR A 195 5.66 -4.16 13.76
C THR A 195 6.05 -5.54 13.27
N PRO A 196 5.21 -6.24 12.50
CA PRO A 196 5.57 -7.53 11.92
C PRO A 196 6.82 -7.41 11.04
N PRO A 197 7.76 -8.37 11.11
CA PRO A 197 8.85 -8.45 10.15
C PRO A 197 8.30 -8.80 8.77
N ILE A 198 8.98 -8.39 7.70
CA ILE A 198 8.57 -8.72 6.32
C ILE A 198 8.63 -10.22 6.04
N SER A 199 9.45 -10.98 6.79
CA SER A 199 9.50 -12.44 6.74
C SER A 199 8.19 -13.12 7.11
N ASP A 200 7.31 -12.44 7.88
CA ASP A 200 5.99 -12.95 8.22
C ASP A 200 4.98 -12.81 7.06
N GLY A 201 5.37 -12.13 5.97
CA GLY A 201 4.60 -12.05 4.74
C GLY A 201 3.74 -10.79 4.58
N CYS A 202 3.89 -9.76 5.40
CA CYS A 202 3.26 -8.47 5.14
C CYS A 202 3.86 -7.80 3.88
N VAL A 203 3.10 -6.93 3.25
CA VAL A 203 3.62 -6.10 2.14
C VAL A 203 4.71 -5.17 2.67
N ASP A 204 5.84 -5.06 1.95
CA ASP A 204 6.93 -4.15 2.27
C ASP A 204 6.55 -2.70 1.90
N GLY A 205 5.73 -2.07 2.74
CA GLY A 205 5.07 -0.80 2.49
C GLY A 205 6.03 0.39 2.35
N SER A 206 5.84 1.22 1.33
CA SER A 206 6.61 2.47 1.16
C SER A 206 6.39 3.44 2.34
N MET A 207 5.15 3.55 2.84
CA MET A 207 4.83 4.32 4.05
C MET A 207 5.41 3.65 5.30
N ARG A 208 5.37 2.31 5.39
CA ARG A 208 6.00 1.56 6.48
C ARG A 208 7.49 1.91 6.61
N LYS A 209 8.24 1.91 5.50
CA LYS A 209 9.66 2.29 5.48
C LYS A 209 9.89 3.71 5.99
N LEU A 210 9.07 4.66 5.57
CA LEU A 210 9.15 6.04 6.03
C LEU A 210 8.84 6.15 7.53
N LEU A 211 7.78 5.49 8.00
CA LEU A 211 7.40 5.52 9.42
C LEU A 211 8.45 4.88 10.32
N ILE A 212 9.09 3.79 9.89
CA ILE A 212 10.21 3.18 10.61
C ILE A 212 11.29 4.23 10.90
N SER A 213 11.73 4.98 9.89
CA SER A 213 12.75 6.03 10.06
C SER A 213 12.32 7.19 10.98
N ILE A 214 11.01 7.46 11.06
CA ILE A 214 10.44 8.46 11.96
C ILE A 214 10.37 7.90 13.39
N ILE A 215 9.90 6.67 13.54
CA ILE A 215 9.72 6.00 14.85
C ILE A 215 11.05 5.86 15.58
N GLU A 216 12.09 5.42 14.90
CA GLU A 216 13.44 5.19 15.47
C GLU A 216 14.09 6.47 16.03
N ARG A 217 13.60 7.67 15.67
CA ARG A 217 14.07 8.94 16.24
C ARG A 217 13.60 9.17 17.70
N LYS A 218 12.54 8.49 18.11
CA LYS A 218 11.90 8.76 19.41
C LYS A 218 11.58 7.49 20.21
N TYR A 219 11.31 6.38 19.55
CA TYR A 219 10.85 5.14 20.18
C TYR A 219 11.81 4.00 19.86
N LYS A 220 11.86 3.00 20.75
CA LYS A 220 12.50 1.72 20.45
C LYS A 220 11.62 0.95 19.49
N LEU A 221 12.12 0.60 18.29
CA LEU A 221 11.40 -0.24 17.33
C LEU A 221 11.85 -1.70 17.45
N ILE A 222 10.89 -2.61 17.46
CA ILE A 222 11.13 -4.06 17.50
C ILE A 222 10.29 -4.73 16.40
N TYR A 223 10.97 -5.50 15.56
CA TYR A 223 10.30 -6.41 14.61
C TYR A 223 9.94 -7.69 15.36
N LYS A 224 8.64 -8.00 15.45
CA LYS A 224 8.11 -9.14 16.19
C LYS A 224 6.95 -9.76 15.44
N SER A 225 6.90 -11.09 15.34
CA SER A 225 5.69 -11.81 14.94
C SER A 225 4.61 -11.56 15.99
N LEU A 226 3.50 -11.00 15.54
CA LEU A 226 2.45 -10.50 16.43
C LEU A 226 1.30 -11.49 16.55
N ASN A 227 0.69 -11.55 17.74
CA ASN A 227 -0.52 -12.29 18.01
C ASN A 227 -1.63 -11.36 18.54
N VAL A 228 -2.79 -11.93 18.88
CA VAL A 228 -3.93 -11.14 19.40
C VAL A 228 -3.63 -10.53 20.77
N GLU A 229 -2.88 -11.23 21.61
CA GLU A 229 -2.48 -10.76 22.93
C GLU A 229 -1.62 -9.51 22.82
N ASP A 230 -0.66 -9.47 21.87
CA ASP A 230 0.16 -8.29 21.60
C ASP A 230 -0.71 -7.08 21.21
N VAL A 231 -1.73 -7.29 20.38
CA VAL A 231 -2.69 -6.24 19.99
C VAL A 231 -3.48 -5.76 21.22
N LEU A 232 -3.97 -6.68 22.04
CA LEU A 232 -4.74 -6.36 23.23
C LEU A 232 -3.89 -5.69 24.33
N GLU A 233 -2.60 -5.98 24.45
CA GLU A 233 -1.71 -5.39 25.44
C GLU A 233 -1.14 -4.02 25.02
N SER A 234 -1.24 -3.65 23.74
CA SER A 234 -0.75 -2.36 23.24
C SER A 234 -1.55 -1.17 23.79
N ASP A 235 -0.90 -0.01 23.89
CA ASP A 235 -1.53 1.25 24.30
C ASP A 235 -2.19 1.95 23.09
N GLU A 236 -1.52 1.92 21.92
CA GLU A 236 -2.00 2.50 20.66
C GLU A 236 -1.75 1.54 19.49
N ILE A 237 -2.68 1.54 18.54
CA ILE A 237 -2.61 0.77 17.29
C ILE A 237 -2.70 1.74 16.12
N ILE A 238 -1.71 1.69 15.23
CA ILE A 238 -1.67 2.49 14.00
C ILE A 238 -1.63 1.57 12.80
N LEU A 239 -2.52 1.80 11.86
CA LEU A 239 -2.48 1.28 10.49
C LEU A 239 -1.86 2.31 9.55
N SER A 240 -1.06 1.88 8.59
CA SER A 240 -0.40 2.82 7.67
C SER A 240 -0.41 2.37 6.22
N ASN A 241 -0.72 3.30 5.32
CA ASN A 241 -0.53 3.12 3.88
C ASN A 241 -0.17 4.44 3.20
N ALA A 242 0.26 4.36 1.94
CA ALA A 242 0.77 5.52 1.22
C ALA A 242 -0.28 6.61 0.93
N ILE A 243 -1.57 6.27 0.87
CA ILE A 243 -2.63 7.20 0.48
C ILE A 243 -3.20 7.96 1.68
N THR A 244 -3.48 7.25 2.77
CA THR A 244 -4.06 7.83 3.98
C THR A 244 -3.03 8.24 5.02
N GLY A 245 -1.75 7.91 4.80
CA GLY A 245 -0.70 8.11 5.80
C GLY A 245 -0.85 7.11 6.93
N ILE A 246 -1.44 7.56 8.02
CA ILE A 246 -1.74 6.74 9.20
C ILE A 246 -3.22 6.79 9.55
N LYS A 247 -3.72 5.72 10.15
CA LYS A 247 -5.06 5.62 10.71
C LYS A 247 -4.97 5.06 12.12
N LYS A 248 -5.64 5.72 13.07
CA LYS A 248 -5.73 5.25 14.45
C LYS A 248 -6.85 4.23 14.60
N VAL A 249 -6.56 3.17 15.33
CA VAL A 249 -7.57 2.21 15.78
C VAL A 249 -8.10 2.65 17.13
N SER A 250 -9.43 2.67 17.29
CA SER A 250 -10.10 3.02 18.53
C SER A 250 -10.74 1.84 19.24
N LEU A 251 -11.01 0.76 18.51
CA LEU A 251 -11.67 -0.43 19.06
C LEU A 251 -11.10 -1.69 18.40
N PHE A 252 -10.70 -2.65 19.23
CA PHE A 252 -10.39 -4.02 18.81
C PHE A 252 -10.98 -5.00 19.80
N ARG A 253 -11.86 -5.88 19.35
CA ARG A 253 -12.72 -6.68 20.22
C ARG A 253 -13.47 -5.76 21.23
N ASN A 254 -13.30 -6.01 22.53
CA ASN A 254 -13.93 -5.20 23.60
C ASN A 254 -12.99 -4.13 24.18
N LYS A 255 -11.75 -4.00 23.67
CA LYS A 255 -10.79 -3.01 24.17
C LYS A 255 -10.88 -1.71 23.37
N LYS A 256 -11.06 -0.59 24.09
CA LYS A 256 -10.97 0.77 23.54
C LYS A 256 -9.55 1.32 23.68
N PHE A 257 -9.06 1.98 22.64
CA PHE A 257 -7.74 2.62 22.57
C PHE A 257 -7.94 4.14 22.54
N ASN A 258 -7.67 4.79 23.68
CA ASN A 258 -7.93 6.22 23.87
C ASN A 258 -6.67 7.10 23.79
N GLU A 259 -5.47 6.50 23.88
CA GLU A 259 -4.21 7.25 23.76
C GLU A 259 -4.00 7.75 22.34
N ASP A 260 -3.43 8.97 22.21
CA ASP A 260 -3.21 9.65 20.94
C ASP A 260 -1.75 10.15 20.79
N SER A 261 -0.90 9.90 21.75
CA SER A 261 0.46 10.49 21.78
C SER A 261 1.33 10.03 20.62
N PHE A 262 1.25 8.77 20.26
CA PHE A 262 1.99 8.16 19.15
C PHE A 262 1.41 8.59 17.81
N ASN A 263 0.08 8.51 17.67
CA ASN A 263 -0.63 9.00 16.52
C ASN A 263 -0.28 10.45 16.18
N ASN A 264 -0.35 11.35 17.17
CA ASN A 264 -0.07 12.77 16.99
C ASN A 264 1.39 13.02 16.61
N TYR A 265 2.33 12.29 17.22
CA TYR A 265 3.74 12.38 16.85
C TYR A 265 3.98 11.97 15.40
N LEU A 266 3.41 10.85 14.95
CA LEU A 266 3.57 10.38 13.58
C LEU A 266 2.91 11.33 12.57
N LEU A 267 1.69 11.80 12.85
CA LEU A 267 0.95 12.70 11.97
C LEU A 267 1.69 14.04 11.79
N GLN A 268 2.17 14.64 12.90
CA GLN A 268 2.98 15.86 12.84
C GLN A 268 4.29 15.66 12.09
N SER A 269 4.92 14.50 12.27
CA SER A 269 6.19 14.19 11.58
C SER A 269 5.99 13.99 10.08
N LEU A 270 4.92 13.33 9.67
CA LEU A 270 4.58 13.16 8.26
C LEU A 270 4.25 14.48 7.57
N ASN A 271 3.44 15.33 8.21
CA ASN A 271 3.02 16.61 7.63
C ASN A 271 4.15 17.64 7.54
N LYS A 272 5.25 17.47 8.27
CA LYS A 272 6.47 18.27 8.11
C LYS A 272 7.28 17.90 6.86
N LEU A 273 6.95 16.79 6.20
CA LEU A 273 7.64 16.31 5.01
C LEU A 273 6.92 16.67 3.70
N ILE A 274 5.73 17.27 3.79
CA ILE A 274 4.92 17.79 2.67
C ILE A 274 5.39 19.23 2.37
#